data_8526d7f8355412fef6d2ae6f725ecd9e
#
_entry.id   8526d7f8355412fef6d2ae6f725ecd9e
#
_cell.length_a   1.000
_cell.length_b   1.000
_cell.length_c   1.000
_cell.angle_alpha   90.00
_cell.angle_beta   90.00
_cell.angle_gamma   90.00
#
_symmetry.space_group_name_H-M   'P 1'
#
loop_
_entity.id
_entity.type
_entity.pdbx_description
1 polymer ?
#
loop_
_entity_poly.entity_id
_entity_poly.type
_entity_poly.pdbx_seq_one_letter_code
_entity_poly.pdbx_strand_id
1 'polypeptide(L)'
;MTRVRALCVVLAGGRGSRLGPLTTGRAKPSLPVGGNYRLVDIALSNATHSALTDVWVLQQYEPHLLGEHLAGGRPWDLDRTRGGFRILAPFQGPEHDGFASGNADALVRNWPVIDSFDPDVLLVCSADHLLTLDFRDVIAAHLDAAADATVVSTVMPAGTDVSRYLVVQADGGRVRSVDYKPESPTGRCVGTEVFAYRPAALAEQLRDLHRDGGLGDYGERLLPRLVAGGAVADFRHDGHWRDLGTPTAYLDGQLELLRERSPFRLDDPAWPILTSMPVRGPAIVRRTASLDRAALAPAADVAGEVVNSIVGPGVVIERGAQVRHSVLMDDVVVRAGASVARSVIAEGSVIGRRAMLGAPNAVHPVLVGSHRRVAADAILPAGSELEPRRPRDLIRGTR
;
A
#
# COMPACT_ATOMS: atom_id res chain seq x y z
N MET A 1 29.67 -11.46 -18.24
CA MET A 1 29.12 -11.12 -16.92
C MET A 1 27.99 -12.08 -16.61
N THR A 2 28.08 -12.85 -15.55
CA THR A 2 26.99 -13.72 -15.10
C THR A 2 25.79 -12.83 -14.73
N ARG A 3 24.62 -13.14 -15.28
CA ARG A 3 23.40 -12.36 -14.99
C ARG A 3 23.04 -12.57 -13.51
N VAL A 4 22.97 -11.50 -12.71
CA VAL A 4 22.52 -11.55 -11.32
C VAL A 4 21.12 -12.11 -11.26
N ARG A 5 20.93 -13.15 -10.46
CA ARG A 5 19.63 -13.78 -10.22
C ARG A 5 18.97 -13.11 -9.01
N ALA A 6 18.18 -12.09 -9.26
CA ALA A 6 17.45 -11.37 -8.22
C ALA A 6 16.04 -11.93 -8.05
N LEU A 7 15.62 -12.15 -6.80
CA LEU A 7 14.24 -12.44 -6.43
C LEU A 7 13.64 -11.24 -5.72
N CYS A 8 12.53 -10.73 -6.21
CA CYS A 8 11.77 -9.69 -5.53
C CYS A 8 10.62 -10.32 -4.73
N VAL A 9 10.59 -10.08 -3.44
CA VAL A 9 9.52 -10.50 -2.53
C VAL A 9 8.74 -9.27 -2.08
N VAL A 10 7.47 -9.20 -2.49
CA VAL A 10 6.55 -8.13 -2.12
C VAL A 10 5.74 -8.58 -0.91
N LEU A 11 5.90 -7.89 0.22
CA LEU A 11 5.17 -8.18 1.45
C LEU A 11 3.78 -7.55 1.39
N ALA A 12 2.77 -8.36 1.17
CA ALA A 12 1.38 -7.96 1.01
C ALA A 12 0.46 -8.56 2.09
N GLY A 13 1.02 -8.93 3.24
CA GLY A 13 0.31 -9.59 4.33
C GLY A 13 -0.29 -8.66 5.38
N GLY A 14 -0.06 -7.36 5.31
CA GLY A 14 -0.45 -6.40 6.34
C GLY A 14 -1.97 -6.26 6.51
N ARG A 15 -2.47 -6.44 7.73
CA ARG A 15 -3.89 -6.26 8.08
C ARG A 15 -4.35 -4.81 7.92
N GLY A 16 -3.46 -3.84 8.15
CA GLY A 16 -3.79 -2.41 8.03
C GLY A 16 -4.78 -1.91 9.09
N SER A 17 -4.78 -2.48 10.30
CA SER A 17 -5.77 -2.18 11.35
C SER A 17 -5.94 -0.69 11.69
N ARG A 18 -4.89 0.13 11.49
CA ARG A 18 -4.94 1.58 11.68
C ARG A 18 -5.86 2.31 10.69
N LEU A 19 -6.24 1.68 9.58
CA LEU A 19 -7.16 2.24 8.59
C LEU A 19 -8.64 1.94 8.91
N GLY A 20 -8.90 1.29 10.04
CA GLY A 20 -10.23 1.03 10.57
C GLY A 20 -11.17 0.37 9.56
N PRO A 21 -12.36 0.95 9.34
CA PRO A 21 -13.39 0.36 8.46
C PRO A 21 -12.94 0.09 7.03
N LEU A 22 -11.88 0.75 6.56
CA LEU A 22 -11.41 0.63 5.17
C LEU A 22 -10.71 -0.70 4.90
N THR A 23 -10.18 -1.36 5.95
CA THR A 23 -9.46 -2.63 5.83
C THR A 23 -10.19 -3.80 6.49
N THR A 24 -11.41 -3.60 6.95
CA THR A 24 -12.26 -4.68 7.44
C THR A 24 -12.70 -5.54 6.25
N GLY A 25 -12.24 -6.81 6.19
CA GLY A 25 -12.54 -7.74 5.11
C GLY A 25 -11.69 -7.58 3.85
N ARG A 26 -10.56 -6.83 3.93
CA ARG A 26 -9.57 -6.74 2.85
C ARG A 26 -8.15 -6.51 3.37
N ALA A 27 -7.17 -6.94 2.60
CA ALA A 27 -5.77 -6.62 2.86
C ALA A 27 -5.46 -5.16 2.50
N LYS A 28 -4.60 -4.46 3.28
CA LYS A 28 -4.19 -3.08 2.98
C LYS A 28 -3.65 -2.90 1.55
N PRO A 29 -2.83 -3.80 0.98
CA PRO A 29 -2.34 -3.68 -0.39
C PRO A 29 -3.41 -3.64 -1.48
N SER A 30 -4.63 -4.11 -1.21
CA SER A 30 -5.76 -4.06 -2.15
C SER A 30 -6.56 -2.76 -2.10
N LEU A 31 -6.20 -1.80 -1.24
CA LEU A 31 -6.87 -0.51 -1.18
C LEU A 31 -6.68 0.29 -2.46
N PRO A 32 -7.75 0.95 -2.98
CA PRO A 32 -7.68 1.78 -4.17
C PRO A 32 -6.74 2.97 -4.02
N VAL A 33 -6.03 3.30 -5.10
CA VAL A 33 -5.22 4.51 -5.25
C VAL A 33 -5.55 5.16 -6.59
N GLY A 34 -5.71 6.48 -6.62
CA GLY A 34 -5.97 7.23 -7.85
C GLY A 34 -7.22 6.80 -8.61
N GLY A 35 -8.16 6.16 -7.91
CA GLY A 35 -9.42 5.65 -8.45
C GLY A 35 -9.39 4.14 -8.72
N ASN A 36 -8.67 3.68 -9.73
CA ASN A 36 -8.70 2.29 -10.19
C ASN A 36 -7.43 1.47 -9.95
N TYR A 37 -6.34 2.09 -9.49
CA TYR A 37 -5.13 1.37 -9.07
C TYR A 37 -5.32 0.80 -7.66
N ARG A 38 -4.39 -0.09 -7.26
CA ARG A 38 -4.28 -0.62 -5.89
C ARG A 38 -2.87 -0.32 -5.35
N LEU A 39 -2.72 -0.27 -4.04
CA LEU A 39 -1.40 0.01 -3.43
C LEU A 39 -0.31 -0.94 -3.91
N VAL A 40 -0.62 -2.23 -4.04
CA VAL A 40 0.32 -3.27 -4.52
C VAL A 40 0.86 -2.99 -5.93
N ASP A 41 0.11 -2.29 -6.77
CA ASP A 41 0.48 -2.00 -8.16
C ASP A 41 1.78 -1.21 -8.25
N ILE A 42 2.03 -0.38 -7.26
CA ILE A 42 3.22 0.47 -7.19
C ILE A 42 4.48 -0.38 -7.05
N ALA A 43 4.50 -1.30 -6.09
CA ALA A 43 5.63 -2.20 -5.88
C ALA A 43 5.86 -3.13 -7.09
N LEU A 44 4.77 -3.66 -7.68
CA LEU A 44 4.84 -4.52 -8.86
C LEU A 44 5.30 -3.75 -10.10
N SER A 45 4.87 -2.50 -10.28
CA SER A 45 5.32 -1.65 -11.37
C SER A 45 6.80 -1.31 -11.24
N ASN A 46 7.27 -0.99 -10.04
CA ASN A 46 8.70 -0.79 -9.79
C ASN A 46 9.51 -2.04 -10.16
N ALA A 47 9.05 -3.23 -9.76
CA ALA A 47 9.74 -4.48 -10.11
C ALA A 47 9.78 -4.72 -11.62
N THR A 48 8.67 -4.48 -12.33
CA THR A 48 8.57 -4.63 -13.78
C THR A 48 9.48 -3.65 -14.52
N HIS A 49 9.44 -2.37 -14.18
CA HIS A 49 10.29 -1.36 -14.81
C HIS A 49 11.77 -1.53 -14.48
N SER A 50 12.07 -2.15 -13.33
CA SER A 50 13.42 -2.59 -12.99
C SER A 50 13.85 -3.86 -13.70
N ALA A 51 13.05 -4.37 -14.65
CA ALA A 51 13.30 -5.61 -15.40
C ALA A 51 13.54 -6.85 -14.52
N LEU A 52 12.95 -6.88 -13.31
CA LEU A 52 12.95 -8.07 -12.47
C LEU A 52 11.95 -9.09 -13.04
N THR A 53 12.42 -10.31 -13.23
CA THR A 53 11.63 -11.38 -13.86
C THR A 53 10.96 -12.30 -12.87
N ASP A 54 11.45 -12.31 -11.64
CA ASP A 54 10.98 -13.20 -10.58
C ASP A 54 10.47 -12.36 -9.41
N VAL A 55 9.14 -12.30 -9.30
CA VAL A 55 8.44 -11.46 -8.33
C VAL A 55 7.41 -12.29 -7.59
N TRP A 56 7.58 -12.42 -6.27
CA TRP A 56 6.70 -13.22 -5.43
C TRP A 56 5.96 -12.32 -4.44
N VAL A 57 4.67 -12.52 -4.31
CA VAL A 57 3.81 -11.76 -3.38
C VAL A 57 3.45 -12.63 -2.19
N LEU A 58 3.88 -12.24 -1.00
CA LEU A 58 3.50 -12.90 0.24
C LEU A 58 2.19 -12.32 0.74
N GLN A 59 1.13 -13.12 0.68
CA GLN A 59 -0.19 -12.79 1.22
C GLN A 59 -0.42 -13.44 2.58
N GLN A 60 -1.20 -12.80 3.43
CA GLN A 60 -1.62 -13.37 4.71
C GLN A 60 -3.09 -13.11 5.01
N TYR A 61 -3.48 -11.84 5.10
CA TYR A 61 -4.81 -11.42 5.51
C TYR A 61 -5.71 -11.22 4.29
N GLU A 62 -6.95 -11.75 4.35
CA GLU A 62 -8.00 -11.55 3.34
C GLU A 62 -7.48 -11.65 1.88
N PRO A 63 -6.98 -12.81 1.45
CA PRO A 63 -6.23 -12.94 0.20
C PRO A 63 -7.10 -12.85 -1.06
N HIS A 64 -8.43 -13.02 -0.98
CA HIS A 64 -9.30 -13.16 -2.15
C HIS A 64 -9.27 -11.95 -3.08
N LEU A 65 -9.64 -10.76 -2.56
CA LEU A 65 -9.69 -9.53 -3.37
C LEU A 65 -8.33 -9.15 -3.94
N LEU A 66 -7.27 -9.36 -3.15
CA LEU A 66 -5.92 -9.11 -3.63
C LEU A 66 -5.51 -10.13 -4.70
N GLY A 67 -5.81 -11.41 -4.50
CA GLY A 67 -5.51 -12.47 -5.47
C GLY A 67 -6.21 -12.28 -6.81
N GLU A 68 -7.49 -11.87 -6.79
CA GLU A 68 -8.24 -11.53 -8.01
C GLU A 68 -7.59 -10.35 -8.76
N HIS A 69 -7.20 -9.30 -8.06
CA HIS A 69 -6.55 -8.14 -8.66
C HIS A 69 -5.19 -8.49 -9.28
N LEU A 70 -4.41 -9.33 -8.62
CA LEU A 70 -3.09 -9.74 -9.09
C LEU A 70 -3.14 -10.54 -10.40
N ALA A 71 -4.25 -11.22 -10.72
CA ALA A 71 -4.50 -11.91 -11.98
C ALA A 71 -3.30 -12.74 -12.50
N GLY A 72 -2.57 -13.38 -11.57
CA GLY A 72 -1.38 -14.17 -11.91
C GLY A 72 -0.18 -13.35 -12.41
N GLY A 73 -0.13 -12.04 -12.15
CA GLY A 73 0.95 -11.15 -12.58
C GLY A 73 0.83 -10.61 -14.00
N ARG A 74 -0.25 -10.94 -14.71
CA ARG A 74 -0.44 -10.58 -16.12
C ARG A 74 -0.40 -9.06 -16.40
N PRO A 75 -1.02 -8.19 -15.58
CA PRO A 75 -0.96 -6.75 -15.80
C PRO A 75 0.45 -6.15 -15.80
N TRP A 76 1.39 -6.85 -15.18
CA TRP A 76 2.81 -6.44 -15.04
C TRP A 76 3.75 -7.24 -15.94
N ASP A 77 3.24 -8.00 -16.92
CA ASP A 77 4.04 -8.87 -17.81
C ASP A 77 4.92 -9.87 -17.03
N LEU A 78 4.38 -10.38 -15.92
CA LEU A 78 5.05 -11.34 -15.05
C LEU A 78 4.51 -12.78 -15.18
N ASP A 79 3.49 -13.03 -16.02
CA ASP A 79 2.88 -14.33 -16.30
C ASP A 79 3.75 -15.19 -17.26
N ARG A 80 5.00 -15.43 -16.88
CA ARG A 80 6.03 -16.02 -17.72
C ARG A 80 6.08 -17.54 -17.60
N THR A 81 6.49 -18.21 -18.68
CA THR A 81 6.69 -19.67 -18.70
C THR A 81 7.87 -20.12 -17.83
N ARG A 82 8.89 -19.26 -17.68
CA ARG A 82 10.09 -19.53 -16.86
C ARG A 82 10.34 -18.37 -15.93
N GLY A 83 10.49 -18.65 -14.61
CA GLY A 83 10.50 -17.61 -13.58
C GLY A 83 9.08 -17.04 -13.39
N GLY A 84 8.99 -15.75 -13.12
CA GLY A 84 7.76 -15.00 -13.15
C GLY A 84 7.10 -14.82 -11.80
N PHE A 85 5.79 -14.65 -11.85
CA PHE A 85 4.97 -14.28 -10.72
C PHE A 85 4.56 -15.48 -9.88
N ARG A 86 4.66 -15.36 -8.55
CA ARG A 86 4.08 -16.32 -7.62
C ARG A 86 3.35 -15.62 -6.49
N ILE A 87 2.23 -16.18 -6.10
CA ILE A 87 1.54 -15.82 -4.87
C ILE A 87 1.88 -16.89 -3.82
N LEU A 88 2.51 -16.47 -2.73
CA LEU A 88 2.77 -17.31 -1.58
C LEU A 88 1.64 -17.07 -0.58
N ALA A 89 0.67 -17.98 -0.59
CA ALA A 89 -0.47 -17.92 0.32
C ALA A 89 -0.07 -18.35 1.73
N PRO A 90 -0.81 -17.92 2.78
CA PRO A 90 -0.62 -18.47 4.12
C PRO A 90 -0.86 -19.98 4.10
N PHE A 91 -0.01 -20.73 4.78
CA PHE A 91 -0.19 -22.16 4.92
C PHE A 91 0.00 -22.58 6.39
N GLN A 92 -0.64 -23.66 6.77
CA GLN A 92 -0.41 -24.36 8.03
C GLN A 92 0.43 -25.60 7.75
N GLY A 93 1.38 -25.86 8.61
CA GLY A 93 2.26 -27.02 8.55
C GLY A 93 2.59 -27.54 9.95
N PRO A 94 3.29 -28.68 10.06
CA PRO A 94 3.61 -29.28 11.37
C PRO A 94 4.37 -28.35 12.33
N GLU A 95 5.10 -27.39 11.79
CA GLU A 95 5.93 -26.44 12.55
C GLU A 95 5.36 -25.01 12.58
N HIS A 96 4.20 -24.78 11.95
CA HIS A 96 3.65 -23.43 11.77
C HIS A 96 2.13 -23.41 12.01
N ASP A 97 1.72 -22.92 13.16
CA ASP A 97 0.31 -22.65 13.47
C ASP A 97 -0.04 -21.18 13.22
N GLY A 98 -1.19 -20.94 12.58
CA GLY A 98 -1.75 -19.60 12.38
C GLY A 98 -1.00 -18.74 11.36
N PHE A 99 -1.26 -17.43 11.42
CA PHE A 99 -0.60 -16.42 10.57
C PHE A 99 0.79 -16.08 11.11
N ALA A 100 1.67 -15.58 10.21
CA ALA A 100 2.94 -15.05 10.64
C ALA A 100 2.75 -13.85 11.58
N SER A 101 3.56 -13.78 12.63
CA SER A 101 3.50 -12.73 13.66
C SER A 101 4.05 -11.37 13.20
N GLY A 102 4.79 -11.36 12.07
CA GLY A 102 5.40 -10.18 11.47
C GLY A 102 6.09 -10.50 10.15
N ASN A 103 6.72 -9.50 9.57
CA ASN A 103 7.34 -9.60 8.24
C ASN A 103 8.56 -10.56 8.22
N ALA A 104 9.35 -10.61 9.30
CA ALA A 104 10.47 -11.55 9.42
C ALA A 104 9.97 -13.00 9.55
N ASP A 105 8.92 -13.24 10.32
CA ASP A 105 8.27 -14.56 10.43
C ASP A 105 7.69 -15.02 9.09
N ALA A 106 7.08 -14.10 8.33
CA ALA A 106 6.57 -14.41 6.99
C ALA A 106 7.69 -14.88 6.03
N LEU A 107 8.89 -14.28 6.11
CA LEU A 107 10.04 -14.72 5.34
C LEU A 107 10.54 -16.10 5.78
N VAL A 108 10.63 -16.37 7.10
CA VAL A 108 11.06 -17.67 7.62
C VAL A 108 10.15 -18.78 7.14
N ARG A 109 8.83 -18.61 7.25
CA ARG A 109 7.84 -19.61 6.81
C ARG A 109 7.97 -19.95 5.33
N ASN A 110 8.34 -18.98 4.50
CA ASN A 110 8.53 -19.16 3.06
C ASN A 110 9.99 -19.43 2.67
N TRP A 111 10.90 -19.51 3.64
CA TRP A 111 12.33 -19.67 3.38
C TRP A 111 12.66 -20.91 2.53
N PRO A 112 12.09 -22.09 2.78
CA PRO A 112 12.41 -23.28 1.96
C PRO A 112 12.15 -23.08 0.46
N VAL A 113 11.14 -22.30 0.11
CA VAL A 113 10.82 -21.99 -1.30
C VAL A 113 11.78 -20.92 -1.84
N ILE A 114 12.13 -19.93 -1.04
CA ILE A 114 13.11 -18.88 -1.39
C ILE A 114 14.49 -19.49 -1.59
N ASP A 115 14.95 -20.35 -0.66
CA ASP A 115 16.23 -21.04 -0.69
C ASP A 115 16.33 -21.96 -1.92
N SER A 116 15.28 -22.70 -2.24
CA SER A 116 15.23 -23.58 -3.43
C SER A 116 15.32 -22.80 -4.75
N PHE A 117 14.98 -21.54 -4.76
CA PHE A 117 15.16 -20.65 -5.92
C PHE A 117 16.62 -20.25 -6.08
N ASP A 118 17.41 -20.23 -5.01
CA ASP A 118 18.84 -19.90 -4.97
C ASP A 118 19.14 -18.52 -5.62
N PRO A 119 18.63 -17.41 -5.06
CA PRO A 119 18.90 -16.08 -5.58
C PRO A 119 20.28 -15.57 -5.16
N ASP A 120 20.95 -14.79 -6.03
CA ASP A 120 22.15 -14.04 -5.66
C ASP A 120 21.80 -12.85 -4.74
N VAL A 121 20.63 -12.22 -4.98
CA VAL A 121 20.10 -11.10 -4.18
C VAL A 121 18.61 -11.32 -3.92
N LEU A 122 18.21 -11.17 -2.67
CA LEU A 122 16.81 -11.14 -2.26
C LEU A 122 16.39 -9.69 -2.01
N LEU A 123 15.58 -9.12 -2.90
CA LEU A 123 14.93 -7.84 -2.69
C LEU A 123 13.60 -8.05 -1.96
N VAL A 124 13.39 -7.36 -0.86
CA VAL A 124 12.12 -7.40 -0.09
C VAL A 124 11.55 -5.99 -0.02
N CYS A 125 10.29 -5.83 -0.41
CA CYS A 125 9.62 -4.52 -0.35
C CYS A 125 8.19 -4.64 0.19
N SER A 126 7.73 -3.57 0.84
CA SER A 126 6.34 -3.42 1.26
C SER A 126 5.45 -3.05 0.07
N ALA A 127 4.16 -3.43 0.13
CA ALA A 127 3.17 -3.21 -0.91
C ALA A 127 2.22 -2.02 -0.62
N ASP A 128 2.62 -1.08 0.23
CA ASP A 128 1.68 -0.10 0.79
C ASP A 128 2.16 1.36 0.79
N HIS A 129 3.18 1.67 -0.02
CA HIS A 129 3.78 3.00 -0.14
C HIS A 129 3.64 3.60 -1.54
N LEU A 130 3.59 4.93 -1.62
CA LEU A 130 3.82 5.68 -2.85
C LEU A 130 5.34 5.88 -3.01
N LEU A 131 5.92 5.22 -3.99
CA LEU A 131 7.37 5.22 -4.22
C LEU A 131 7.66 4.89 -5.69
N THR A 132 8.43 5.71 -6.37
CA THR A 132 9.04 5.37 -7.67
C THR A 132 10.51 5.06 -7.43
N LEU A 133 10.91 3.81 -7.69
CA LEU A 133 12.29 3.37 -7.42
C LEU A 133 12.73 2.31 -8.44
N ASP A 134 13.85 2.54 -9.07
CA ASP A 134 14.52 1.52 -9.87
C ASP A 134 15.27 0.54 -8.94
N PHE A 135 14.77 -0.67 -8.85
CA PHE A 135 15.37 -1.70 -8.00
C PHE A 135 16.73 -2.17 -8.51
N ARG A 136 17.07 -1.92 -9.80
CA ARG A 136 18.40 -2.22 -10.33
C ARG A 136 19.48 -1.40 -9.64
N ASP A 137 19.19 -0.13 -9.32
CA ASP A 137 20.13 0.75 -8.63
C ASP A 137 20.37 0.27 -7.19
N VAL A 138 19.31 -0.18 -6.52
CA VAL A 138 19.44 -0.76 -5.16
C VAL A 138 20.27 -2.05 -5.19
N ILE A 139 20.01 -2.93 -6.16
CA ILE A 139 20.73 -4.20 -6.31
C ILE A 139 22.21 -3.93 -6.65
N ALA A 140 22.48 -3.00 -7.56
CA ALA A 140 23.86 -2.63 -7.91
C ALA A 140 24.62 -2.08 -6.70
N ALA A 141 24.02 -1.13 -5.96
CA ALA A 141 24.63 -0.58 -4.76
C ALA A 141 24.85 -1.64 -3.66
N HIS A 142 23.93 -2.60 -3.52
CA HIS A 142 24.07 -3.72 -2.59
C HIS A 142 25.28 -4.60 -2.92
N LEU A 143 25.43 -4.95 -4.19
CA LEU A 143 26.54 -5.78 -4.67
C LEU A 143 27.89 -5.04 -4.59
N ASP A 144 27.91 -3.76 -4.99
CA ASP A 144 29.12 -2.92 -4.96
C ASP A 144 29.63 -2.72 -3.52
N ALA A 145 28.70 -2.59 -2.56
CA ALA A 145 29.03 -2.50 -1.14
C ALA A 145 29.44 -3.84 -0.51
N ALA A 146 29.26 -4.96 -1.22
CA ALA A 146 29.39 -6.32 -0.68
C ALA A 146 28.65 -6.48 0.67
N ALA A 147 27.47 -5.89 0.77
CA ALA A 147 26.71 -5.79 2.01
C ALA A 147 25.94 -7.08 2.35
N ASP A 148 25.68 -7.33 3.62
CA ASP A 148 24.77 -8.37 4.07
C ASP A 148 23.31 -7.94 3.91
N ALA A 149 23.06 -6.64 4.12
CA ALA A 149 21.80 -6.00 3.84
C ALA A 149 22.01 -4.57 3.31
N THR A 150 21.06 -4.08 2.54
CA THR A 150 20.96 -2.67 2.13
C THR A 150 19.58 -2.16 2.52
N VAL A 151 19.55 -1.06 3.25
CA VAL A 151 18.30 -0.38 3.61
C VAL A 151 18.11 0.79 2.64
N VAL A 152 16.97 0.84 1.97
CA VAL A 152 16.58 2.04 1.23
C VAL A 152 15.99 3.04 2.21
N SER A 153 16.59 4.22 2.30
CA SER A 153 16.21 5.26 3.25
C SER A 153 15.88 6.58 2.55
N THR A 154 15.06 7.40 3.19
CA THR A 154 14.74 8.76 2.72
C THR A 154 14.71 9.74 3.88
N VAL A 155 14.88 11.04 3.59
CA VAL A 155 14.81 12.11 4.60
C VAL A 155 13.45 12.76 4.58
N MET A 156 12.72 12.62 5.67
CA MET A 156 11.39 13.22 5.81
C MET A 156 11.47 14.75 5.95
N PRO A 157 10.46 15.48 5.45
CA PRO A 157 10.38 16.93 5.63
C PRO A 157 10.46 17.35 7.09
N ALA A 158 10.96 18.57 7.35
CA ALA A 158 11.00 19.10 8.71
C ALA A 158 9.59 19.19 9.32
N GLY A 159 9.46 18.82 10.58
CA GLY A 159 8.17 18.79 11.29
C GLY A 159 7.32 17.55 11.05
N THR A 160 7.78 16.59 10.21
CA THR A 160 7.08 15.31 10.07
C THR A 160 7.32 14.45 11.30
N ASP A 161 6.25 13.90 11.88
CA ASP A 161 6.34 12.88 12.90
C ASP A 161 6.83 11.56 12.30
N VAL A 162 8.02 11.12 12.69
CA VAL A 162 8.65 9.88 12.23
C VAL A 162 8.65 8.78 13.27
N SER A 163 7.98 8.97 14.41
CA SER A 163 7.94 8.00 15.52
C SER A 163 7.36 6.63 15.14
N ARG A 164 6.66 6.54 14.04
CA ARG A 164 6.03 5.29 13.54
C ARG A 164 6.86 4.53 12.50
N TYR A 165 8.04 5.04 12.14
CA TYR A 165 8.91 4.45 11.11
C TYR A 165 10.17 3.83 11.71
N LEU A 166 10.90 3.12 10.87
CA LEU A 166 12.28 2.74 11.15
C LEU A 166 13.16 3.98 10.97
N VAL A 167 13.66 4.58 12.03
CA VAL A 167 14.62 5.68 11.95
C VAL A 167 16.01 5.12 11.69
N VAL A 168 16.70 5.66 10.70
CA VAL A 168 18.01 5.17 10.22
C VAL A 168 19.06 6.25 10.47
N GLN A 169 20.16 5.89 11.10
CA GLN A 169 21.35 6.72 11.17
C GLN A 169 22.42 6.11 10.26
N ALA A 170 22.83 6.84 9.24
CA ALA A 170 23.83 6.38 8.28
C ALA A 170 24.93 7.41 8.10
N ASP A 171 26.14 6.92 7.88
CA ASP A 171 27.33 7.71 7.61
C ASP A 171 28.20 6.99 6.56
N GLY A 172 28.67 7.75 5.55
CA GLY A 172 29.53 7.21 4.48
C GLY A 172 28.89 6.04 3.72
N GLY A 173 27.56 6.06 3.50
CA GLY A 173 26.84 4.98 2.80
C GLY A 173 26.65 3.70 3.64
N ARG A 174 26.92 3.75 4.95
CA ARG A 174 26.72 2.63 5.89
C ARG A 174 25.73 2.99 6.98
N VAL A 175 24.83 2.08 7.28
CA VAL A 175 23.92 2.20 8.43
C VAL A 175 24.72 1.98 9.72
N ARG A 176 24.66 2.93 10.64
CA ARG A 176 25.33 2.90 11.95
C ARG A 176 24.41 2.40 13.04
N SER A 177 23.16 2.85 12.99
CA SER A 177 22.13 2.40 13.92
C SER A 177 20.75 2.49 13.28
N VAL A 178 19.84 1.70 13.80
CA VAL A 178 18.42 1.74 13.47
C VAL A 178 17.62 1.76 14.74
N ASP A 179 16.50 2.50 14.73
CA ASP A 179 15.58 2.61 15.85
C ASP A 179 14.15 2.40 15.32
N TYR A 180 13.50 1.32 15.74
CA TYR A 180 12.22 0.91 15.21
C TYR A 180 11.07 1.51 16.01
N LYS A 181 10.34 2.42 15.39
CA LYS A 181 9.19 3.12 15.97
C LYS A 181 9.52 3.77 17.32
N PRO A 182 10.56 4.62 17.38
CA PRO A 182 10.99 5.23 18.63
C PRO A 182 9.96 6.22 19.17
N GLU A 183 9.79 6.27 20.48
CA GLU A 183 8.97 7.31 21.14
C GLU A 183 9.56 8.71 20.95
N SER A 184 10.88 8.81 20.91
CA SER A 184 11.63 10.07 20.74
C SER A 184 12.64 9.93 19.61
N PRO A 185 12.24 10.17 18.35
CA PRO A 185 13.11 10.00 17.18
C PRO A 185 14.33 10.92 17.22
N THR A 186 15.52 10.38 16.95
CA THR A 186 16.79 11.12 16.95
C THR A 186 17.16 11.72 15.59
N GLY A 187 16.31 11.53 14.57
CA GLY A 187 16.57 11.99 13.22
C GLY A 187 15.32 11.97 12.35
N ARG A 188 15.47 12.38 11.08
CA ARG A 188 14.41 12.43 10.10
C ARG A 188 14.64 11.46 8.91
N CYS A 189 15.74 10.73 8.94
CA CYS A 189 15.99 9.70 7.95
C CYS A 189 15.25 8.43 8.34
N VAL A 190 14.43 7.90 7.45
CA VAL A 190 13.59 6.73 7.70
C VAL A 190 13.80 5.68 6.63
N GLY A 191 13.67 4.41 7.01
CA GLY A 191 13.62 3.30 6.06
C GLY A 191 12.31 3.30 5.28
N THR A 192 12.40 3.07 3.97
CA THR A 192 11.25 3.05 3.06
C THR A 192 10.56 1.69 2.96
N GLU A 193 10.97 0.73 3.81
CA GLU A 193 10.54 -0.66 3.75
C GLU A 193 10.88 -1.37 2.42
N VAL A 194 11.98 -0.95 1.80
CA VAL A 194 12.64 -1.65 0.69
C VAL A 194 14.04 -2.05 1.16
N PHE A 195 14.36 -3.33 1.01
CA PHE A 195 15.60 -3.92 1.47
C PHE A 195 16.17 -4.84 0.40
N ALA A 196 17.49 -4.85 0.23
CA ALA A 196 18.19 -5.91 -0.48
C ALA A 196 19.02 -6.71 0.53
N TYR A 197 19.01 -8.02 0.41
CA TYR A 197 19.73 -8.93 1.29
C TYR A 197 20.62 -9.88 0.51
N ARG A 198 21.78 -10.21 1.08
CA ARG A 198 22.55 -11.39 0.73
C ARG A 198 21.84 -12.61 1.36
N PRO A 199 21.33 -13.57 0.57
CA PRO A 199 20.46 -14.63 1.09
C PRO A 199 21.10 -15.45 2.22
N ALA A 200 22.39 -15.78 2.11
CA ALA A 200 23.10 -16.55 3.14
C ALA A 200 23.15 -15.81 4.49
N ALA A 201 23.41 -14.50 4.48
CA ALA A 201 23.45 -13.70 5.70
C ALA A 201 22.05 -13.57 6.33
N LEU A 202 21.02 -13.36 5.51
CA LEU A 202 19.66 -13.30 5.99
C LEU A 202 19.22 -14.63 6.60
N ALA A 203 19.51 -15.76 5.94
CA ALA A 203 19.18 -17.11 6.45
C ALA A 203 19.82 -17.39 7.81
N GLU A 204 21.07 -16.98 8.02
CA GLU A 204 21.76 -17.10 9.28
C GLU A 204 21.04 -16.34 10.39
N GLN A 205 20.74 -15.07 10.17
CA GLN A 205 20.06 -14.23 11.15
C GLN A 205 18.64 -14.70 11.45
N LEU A 206 17.88 -15.13 10.43
CA LEU A 206 16.54 -15.65 10.62
C LEU A 206 16.53 -16.95 11.43
N ARG A 207 17.48 -17.88 11.20
CA ARG A 207 17.63 -19.10 11.99
C ARG A 207 17.95 -18.81 13.45
N ASP A 208 18.84 -17.85 13.69
CA ASP A 208 19.23 -17.46 15.05
C ASP A 208 18.06 -16.83 15.80
N LEU A 209 17.35 -15.90 15.15
CA LEU A 209 16.15 -15.27 15.72
C LEU A 209 15.04 -16.28 16.00
N HIS A 210 14.85 -17.26 15.12
CA HIS A 210 13.87 -18.32 15.33
C HIS A 210 14.21 -19.18 16.57
N ARG A 211 15.47 -19.54 16.75
CA ARG A 211 15.93 -20.26 17.96
C ARG A 211 15.76 -19.46 19.24
N ASP A 212 15.95 -18.14 19.17
CA ASP A 212 15.81 -17.22 20.32
C ASP A 212 14.33 -16.89 20.63
N GLY A 213 13.38 -17.50 19.95
CA GLY A 213 11.94 -17.41 20.26
C GLY A 213 11.28 -16.09 19.87
N GLY A 214 11.79 -15.37 18.88
CA GLY A 214 11.16 -14.13 18.45
C GLY A 214 11.63 -13.61 17.10
N LEU A 215 10.77 -13.75 16.09
CA LEU A 215 11.00 -13.21 14.75
C LEU A 215 10.40 -11.80 14.59
N GLY A 216 9.13 -11.61 14.95
CA GLY A 216 8.45 -10.31 14.90
C GLY A 216 8.54 -9.59 13.55
N ASP A 217 8.54 -8.28 13.63
CA ASP A 217 8.85 -7.41 12.48
C ASP A 217 10.36 -7.29 12.26
N TYR A 218 10.78 -7.06 11.00
CA TYR A 218 12.19 -6.93 10.60
C TYR A 218 12.93 -5.82 11.38
N GLY A 219 12.24 -4.72 11.72
CA GLY A 219 12.83 -3.58 12.42
C GLY A 219 13.07 -3.81 13.90
N GLU A 220 12.36 -4.77 14.53
CA GLU A 220 12.45 -5.01 15.97
C GLU A 220 13.76 -5.73 16.34
N ARG A 221 14.15 -6.75 15.59
CA ARG A 221 15.28 -7.61 15.95
C ARG A 221 16.23 -7.92 14.79
N LEU A 222 15.71 -8.12 13.55
CA LEU A 222 16.52 -8.54 12.41
C LEU A 222 17.50 -7.44 11.98
N LEU A 223 17.01 -6.24 11.70
CA LEU A 223 17.86 -5.13 11.28
C LEU A 223 18.87 -4.70 12.36
N PRO A 224 18.51 -4.56 13.63
CA PRO A 224 19.48 -4.27 14.68
C PRO A 224 20.63 -5.29 14.75
N ARG A 225 20.35 -6.59 14.57
CA ARG A 225 21.40 -7.63 14.54
C ARG A 225 22.30 -7.50 13.31
N LEU A 226 21.73 -7.30 12.11
CA LEU A 226 22.51 -7.09 10.90
C LEU A 226 23.40 -5.85 11.01
N VAL A 227 22.88 -4.76 11.57
CA VAL A 227 23.63 -3.52 11.81
C VAL A 227 24.77 -3.75 12.80
N ALA A 228 24.55 -4.51 13.87
CA ALA A 228 25.58 -4.86 14.85
C ALA A 228 26.73 -5.67 14.21
N GLY A 229 26.45 -6.48 13.18
CA GLY A 229 27.43 -7.15 12.35
C GLY A 229 28.24 -6.23 11.44
N GLY A 230 27.82 -4.96 11.27
CA GLY A 230 28.57 -3.91 10.55
C GLY A 230 28.49 -3.96 9.02
N ALA A 231 27.73 -4.88 8.43
CA ALA A 231 27.66 -5.08 6.97
C ALA A 231 26.34 -4.60 6.35
N VAL A 232 25.77 -3.49 6.86
CA VAL A 232 24.52 -2.89 6.33
C VAL A 232 24.82 -1.59 5.59
N ALA A 233 24.47 -1.54 4.31
CA ALA A 233 24.59 -0.35 3.47
C ALA A 233 23.31 0.51 3.55
N ASP A 234 23.46 1.82 3.35
CA ASP A 234 22.39 2.80 3.17
C ASP A 234 22.30 3.20 1.69
N PHE A 235 21.17 2.91 1.06
CA PHE A 235 20.81 3.46 -0.25
C PHE A 235 19.88 4.63 -0.07
N ARG A 236 20.37 5.86 -0.33
CA ARG A 236 19.58 7.06 -0.18
C ARG A 236 18.66 7.26 -1.37
N HIS A 237 17.34 7.25 -1.09
CA HIS A 237 16.30 7.62 -2.05
C HIS A 237 15.94 9.10 -1.88
N ASP A 238 16.25 9.90 -2.89
CA ASP A 238 15.98 11.35 -2.91
C ASP A 238 14.62 11.68 -3.56
N GLY A 239 13.92 10.67 -4.07
CA GLY A 239 12.59 10.81 -4.67
C GLY A 239 11.48 10.90 -3.64
N HIS A 240 10.25 10.95 -4.16
CA HIS A 240 9.07 10.95 -3.30
C HIS A 240 8.84 9.58 -2.65
N TRP A 241 8.60 9.59 -1.36
CA TRP A 241 8.14 8.45 -0.59
C TRP A 241 7.03 8.86 0.37
N ARG A 242 5.96 8.07 0.42
CA ARG A 242 4.85 8.31 1.33
C ARG A 242 4.20 7.01 1.81
N ASP A 243 4.13 6.84 3.13
CA ASP A 243 3.31 5.79 3.77
C ASP A 243 1.83 6.23 3.80
N LEU A 244 0.95 5.30 3.44
CA LEU A 244 -0.50 5.47 3.48
C LEU A 244 -1.14 4.64 4.62
N GLY A 245 -0.46 4.56 5.76
CA GLY A 245 -0.82 3.67 6.87
C GLY A 245 -1.86 4.20 7.84
N THR A 246 -2.33 5.43 7.72
CA THR A 246 -3.40 6.01 8.55
C THR A 246 -4.49 6.62 7.68
N PRO A 247 -5.74 6.79 8.17
CA PRO A 247 -6.82 7.40 7.40
C PRO A 247 -6.48 8.77 6.81
N THR A 248 -5.87 9.63 7.63
CA THR A 248 -5.43 10.96 7.17
C THR A 248 -4.32 10.86 6.14
N ALA A 249 -3.29 10.03 6.37
CA ALA A 249 -2.21 9.84 5.40
C ALA A 249 -2.71 9.24 4.09
N TYR A 250 -3.66 8.30 4.16
CA TYR A 250 -4.29 7.70 2.98
C TYR A 250 -5.08 8.74 2.17
N LEU A 251 -5.95 9.52 2.83
CA LEU A 251 -6.71 10.56 2.14
C LEU A 251 -5.78 11.62 1.55
N ASP A 252 -4.87 12.18 2.35
CA ASP A 252 -4.00 13.27 1.91
C ASP A 252 -3.03 12.83 0.81
N GLY A 253 -2.51 11.58 0.88
CA GLY A 253 -1.67 11.02 -0.17
C GLY A 253 -2.41 10.86 -1.49
N GLN A 254 -3.68 10.49 -1.46
CA GLN A 254 -4.50 10.42 -2.66
C GLN A 254 -4.81 11.82 -3.23
N LEU A 255 -5.15 12.79 -2.39
CA LEU A 255 -5.41 14.16 -2.84
C LEU A 255 -4.14 14.85 -3.38
N GLU A 256 -2.97 14.42 -2.94
CA GLU A 256 -1.69 14.88 -3.47
C GLU A 256 -1.49 14.53 -4.96
N LEU A 257 -2.05 13.39 -5.41
CA LEU A 257 -2.02 12.99 -6.82
C LEU A 257 -2.72 14.00 -7.75
N LEU A 258 -3.67 14.79 -7.21
CA LEU A 258 -4.46 15.77 -7.97
C LEU A 258 -3.77 17.15 -8.12
N ARG A 259 -2.57 17.33 -7.56
CA ARG A 259 -1.82 18.58 -7.68
C ARG A 259 -1.25 18.69 -9.08
N GLU A 260 -1.22 19.92 -9.65
CA GLU A 260 -0.59 20.18 -10.96
C GLU A 260 0.86 19.71 -11.02
N ARG A 261 1.58 19.86 -9.90
CA ARG A 261 2.95 19.36 -9.73
C ARG A 261 2.95 18.32 -8.61
N SER A 262 2.29 17.21 -8.87
CA SER A 262 2.33 16.08 -7.94
C SER A 262 3.74 15.50 -7.89
N PRO A 263 4.29 15.24 -6.69
CA PRO A 263 5.60 14.60 -6.56
C PRO A 263 5.57 13.12 -6.95
N PHE A 264 4.38 12.51 -7.04
CA PHE A 264 4.16 11.15 -7.50
C PHE A 264 3.06 11.12 -8.56
N ARG A 265 3.33 10.51 -9.70
CA ARG A 265 2.40 10.41 -10.82
C ARG A 265 2.14 8.95 -11.17
N LEU A 266 0.86 8.60 -11.32
CA LEU A 266 0.45 7.26 -11.76
C LEU A 266 0.68 7.07 -13.27
N ASP A 267 0.66 8.16 -14.03
CA ASP A 267 0.74 8.21 -15.49
C ASP A 267 2.07 8.77 -16.01
N ASP A 268 3.15 8.71 -15.23
CA ASP A 268 4.46 9.17 -15.69
C ASP A 268 4.88 8.34 -16.92
N PRO A 269 5.08 8.97 -18.09
CA PRO A 269 5.45 8.24 -19.30
C PRO A 269 6.75 7.44 -19.19
N ALA A 270 7.67 7.86 -18.31
CA ALA A 270 8.94 7.17 -18.08
C ALA A 270 8.78 5.99 -17.10
N TRP A 271 7.78 6.05 -16.22
CA TRP A 271 7.56 5.06 -15.15
C TRP A 271 6.07 4.91 -14.81
N PRO A 272 5.22 4.49 -15.77
CA PRO A 272 3.79 4.38 -15.53
C PRO A 272 3.47 3.30 -14.52
N ILE A 273 2.52 3.56 -13.64
CA ILE A 273 2.02 2.52 -12.74
C ILE A 273 1.06 1.62 -13.54
N LEU A 274 1.42 0.34 -13.63
CA LEU A 274 0.62 -0.70 -14.27
C LEU A 274 -0.44 -1.21 -13.29
N THR A 275 -1.60 -1.63 -13.81
CA THR A 275 -2.69 -2.16 -12.97
C THR A 275 -3.58 -3.11 -13.74
N SER A 276 -4.33 -3.94 -13.03
CA SER A 276 -5.43 -4.70 -13.58
C SER A 276 -6.64 -3.77 -13.79
N MET A 277 -6.85 -3.35 -15.04
CA MET A 277 -7.94 -2.43 -15.37
C MET A 277 -9.30 -3.12 -15.31
N PRO A 278 -10.30 -2.54 -14.62
CA PRO A 278 -11.66 -3.06 -14.67
C PRO A 278 -12.25 -2.92 -16.08
N VAL A 279 -12.96 -3.95 -16.54
CA VAL A 279 -13.71 -3.89 -17.80
C VAL A 279 -15.00 -3.09 -17.58
N ARG A 280 -14.90 -1.77 -17.74
CA ARG A 280 -16.01 -0.81 -17.55
C ARG A 280 -15.99 0.21 -18.68
N GLY A 281 -17.15 0.81 -18.96
CA GLY A 281 -17.27 1.91 -19.93
C GLY A 281 -16.57 3.19 -19.49
N PRO A 282 -16.52 4.22 -20.32
CA PRO A 282 -15.93 5.51 -19.96
C PRO A 282 -16.70 6.21 -18.85
N ALA A 283 -16.07 7.18 -18.19
CA ALA A 283 -16.74 8.08 -17.26
C ALA A 283 -17.69 9.03 -18.02
N ILE A 284 -18.81 9.38 -17.41
CA ILE A 284 -19.83 10.29 -17.97
C ILE A 284 -19.93 11.52 -17.08
N VAL A 285 -19.69 12.69 -17.67
CA VAL A 285 -19.89 13.98 -17.01
C VAL A 285 -21.19 14.60 -17.53
N ARG A 286 -22.17 14.73 -16.66
CA ARG A 286 -23.51 15.24 -17.01
C ARG A 286 -23.47 16.78 -17.09
N ARG A 287 -24.40 17.38 -17.87
CA ARG A 287 -24.46 18.84 -18.07
C ARG A 287 -24.54 19.68 -16.79
N THR A 288 -25.03 19.09 -15.69
CA THR A 288 -25.18 19.76 -14.39
C THR A 288 -23.95 19.60 -13.49
N ALA A 289 -22.93 18.84 -13.93
CA ALA A 289 -21.73 18.62 -13.16
C ALA A 289 -20.82 19.86 -13.14
N SER A 290 -20.13 20.05 -12.02
CA SER A 290 -19.03 21.00 -11.87
C SER A 290 -17.82 20.26 -11.33
N LEU A 291 -16.68 20.37 -12.01
CA LEU A 291 -15.45 19.64 -11.67
C LEU A 291 -14.29 20.63 -11.47
N ASP A 292 -13.57 20.48 -10.35
CA ASP A 292 -12.31 21.18 -10.10
C ASP A 292 -11.31 20.21 -9.45
N ARG A 293 -10.17 19.95 -10.10
CA ARG A 293 -9.14 19.00 -9.66
C ARG A 293 -9.74 17.64 -9.27
N ALA A 294 -10.47 17.03 -10.19
CA ALA A 294 -11.17 15.77 -9.98
C ALA A 294 -10.56 14.67 -10.87
N ALA A 295 -10.21 13.52 -10.28
CA ALA A 295 -9.92 12.31 -11.02
C ALA A 295 -11.17 11.44 -11.10
N LEU A 296 -11.55 11.04 -12.31
CA LEU A 296 -12.72 10.20 -12.56
C LEU A 296 -12.26 8.86 -13.16
N ALA A 297 -12.57 7.78 -12.48
CA ALA A 297 -12.29 6.43 -12.95
C ALA A 297 -13.38 5.93 -13.93
N PRO A 298 -13.16 4.83 -14.65
CA PRO A 298 -14.11 4.26 -15.61
C PRO A 298 -15.51 4.06 -15.02
N ALA A 299 -16.54 4.28 -15.85
CA ALA A 299 -17.96 4.19 -15.53
C ALA A 299 -18.45 5.12 -14.40
N ALA A 300 -17.68 6.09 -13.95
CA ALA A 300 -18.19 7.14 -13.08
C ALA A 300 -19.27 7.96 -13.79
N ASP A 301 -20.40 8.23 -13.14
CA ASP A 301 -21.52 9.06 -13.64
C ASP A 301 -21.71 10.27 -12.73
N VAL A 302 -21.27 11.43 -13.19
CA VAL A 302 -21.22 12.64 -12.37
C VAL A 302 -22.19 13.69 -12.88
N ALA A 303 -23.18 14.03 -12.05
CA ALA A 303 -24.14 15.10 -12.26
C ALA A 303 -24.06 16.21 -11.19
N GLY A 304 -23.31 16.00 -10.11
CA GLY A 304 -23.09 16.92 -8.99
C GLY A 304 -21.76 17.69 -9.09
N GLU A 305 -21.37 18.31 -8.00
CA GLU A 305 -20.11 19.03 -7.85
C GLU A 305 -19.02 18.12 -7.28
N VAL A 306 -17.82 18.14 -7.89
CA VAL A 306 -16.66 17.41 -7.41
C VAL A 306 -15.45 18.34 -7.38
N VAL A 307 -14.90 18.55 -6.17
CA VAL A 307 -13.75 19.43 -5.95
C VAL A 307 -12.65 18.67 -5.22
N ASN A 308 -11.43 18.70 -5.77
CA ASN A 308 -10.23 18.08 -5.20
C ASN A 308 -10.52 16.68 -4.64
N SER A 309 -11.08 15.81 -5.49
CA SER A 309 -11.57 14.50 -5.06
C SER A 309 -11.29 13.42 -6.09
N ILE A 310 -11.17 12.18 -5.62
CA ILE A 310 -10.99 11.00 -6.45
C ILE A 310 -12.30 10.21 -6.46
N VAL A 311 -12.78 9.93 -7.66
CA VAL A 311 -14.03 9.22 -7.92
C VAL A 311 -13.70 7.89 -8.57
N GLY A 312 -13.94 6.81 -7.85
CA GLY A 312 -13.66 5.43 -8.24
C GLY A 312 -14.57 4.90 -9.36
N PRO A 313 -14.29 3.69 -9.86
CA PRO A 313 -15.07 3.06 -10.92
C PRO A 313 -16.55 2.88 -10.55
N GLY A 314 -17.44 3.21 -11.47
CA GLY A 314 -18.90 3.02 -11.29
C GLY A 314 -19.57 3.92 -10.26
N VAL A 315 -18.87 4.90 -9.72
CA VAL A 315 -19.45 5.86 -8.76
C VAL A 315 -20.52 6.71 -9.42
N VAL A 316 -21.63 6.91 -8.73
CA VAL A 316 -22.73 7.78 -9.18
C VAL A 316 -22.85 8.98 -8.23
N ILE A 317 -22.72 10.19 -8.78
CA ILE A 317 -22.93 11.44 -8.05
C ILE A 317 -24.13 12.17 -8.64
N GLU A 318 -25.26 12.13 -7.92
CA GLU A 318 -26.51 12.70 -8.38
C GLU A 318 -26.49 14.24 -8.42
N ARG A 319 -27.42 14.82 -9.18
CA ARG A 319 -27.56 16.27 -9.33
C ARG A 319 -27.74 16.96 -7.97
N GLY A 320 -26.96 18.03 -7.75
CA GLY A 320 -26.98 18.83 -6.52
C GLY A 320 -26.22 18.19 -5.35
N ALA A 321 -25.64 16.99 -5.53
CA ALA A 321 -24.69 16.44 -4.57
C ALA A 321 -23.34 17.17 -4.67
N GLN A 322 -22.62 17.26 -3.55
CA GLN A 322 -21.30 17.89 -3.44
C GLN A 322 -20.30 16.93 -2.83
N VAL A 323 -19.16 16.76 -3.51
CA VAL A 323 -18.04 15.93 -3.04
C VAL A 323 -16.78 16.77 -3.03
N ARG A 324 -16.18 16.98 -1.87
CA ARG A 324 -15.03 17.86 -1.70
C ARG A 324 -13.96 17.21 -0.84
N HIS A 325 -12.69 17.29 -1.30
CA HIS A 325 -11.52 16.74 -0.58
C HIS A 325 -11.73 15.29 -0.13
N SER A 326 -12.28 14.45 -1.00
CA SER A 326 -12.75 13.11 -0.63
C SER A 326 -12.33 12.04 -1.62
N VAL A 327 -12.34 10.80 -1.18
CA VAL A 327 -12.11 9.62 -2.00
C VAL A 327 -13.38 8.75 -1.95
N LEU A 328 -13.96 8.51 -3.10
CA LEU A 328 -15.05 7.57 -3.29
C LEU A 328 -14.52 6.33 -4.00
N MET A 329 -14.63 5.17 -3.37
CA MET A 329 -14.21 3.89 -3.95
C MET A 329 -15.28 3.35 -4.92
N ASP A 330 -15.09 2.14 -5.41
CA ASP A 330 -15.89 1.51 -6.45
C ASP A 330 -17.40 1.49 -6.10
N ASP A 331 -18.26 1.80 -7.08
CA ASP A 331 -19.73 1.69 -7.00
C ASP A 331 -20.40 2.47 -5.85
N VAL A 332 -19.77 3.52 -5.34
CA VAL A 332 -20.37 4.42 -4.35
C VAL A 332 -21.46 5.27 -5.00
N VAL A 333 -22.59 5.46 -4.31
CA VAL A 333 -23.67 6.33 -4.76
C VAL A 333 -23.87 7.49 -3.79
N VAL A 334 -23.69 8.72 -4.29
CA VAL A 334 -23.99 9.95 -3.55
C VAL A 334 -25.29 10.56 -4.08
N ARG A 335 -26.34 10.50 -3.27
CA ARG A 335 -27.70 10.93 -3.65
C ARG A 335 -27.83 12.45 -3.65
N ALA A 336 -28.86 12.91 -4.36
CA ALA A 336 -29.15 14.32 -4.57
C ALA A 336 -29.14 15.16 -3.27
N GLY A 337 -28.43 16.28 -3.31
CA GLY A 337 -28.32 17.23 -2.20
C GLY A 337 -27.41 16.77 -1.05
N ALA A 338 -26.80 15.60 -1.12
CA ALA A 338 -25.83 15.16 -0.11
C ALA A 338 -24.52 15.95 -0.23
N SER A 339 -23.87 16.20 0.91
CA SER A 339 -22.57 16.86 1.02
C SER A 339 -21.57 15.90 1.66
N VAL A 340 -20.52 15.58 0.93
CA VAL A 340 -19.41 14.72 1.38
C VAL A 340 -18.14 15.55 1.37
N ALA A 341 -17.58 15.80 2.55
CA ALA A 341 -16.37 16.60 2.70
C ALA A 341 -15.33 15.85 3.53
N ARG A 342 -14.07 15.86 3.05
CA ARG A 342 -12.93 15.24 3.72
C ARG A 342 -13.26 13.84 4.26
N SER A 343 -13.66 12.97 3.34
CA SER A 343 -14.20 11.64 3.65
C SER A 343 -13.57 10.57 2.75
N VAL A 344 -13.50 9.35 3.26
CA VAL A 344 -13.19 8.16 2.47
C VAL A 344 -14.37 7.22 2.56
N ILE A 345 -15.01 6.98 1.41
CA ILE A 345 -16.21 6.14 1.31
C ILE A 345 -15.85 4.87 0.57
N ALA A 346 -15.93 3.72 1.26
CA ALA A 346 -15.60 2.42 0.69
C ALA A 346 -16.71 1.91 -0.25
N GLU A 347 -16.35 0.93 -1.06
CA GLU A 347 -17.12 0.41 -2.18
C GLU A 347 -18.56 0.03 -1.83
N GLY A 348 -19.45 0.19 -2.82
CA GLY A 348 -20.85 -0.20 -2.75
C GLY A 348 -21.69 0.57 -1.74
N SER A 349 -21.14 1.62 -1.13
CA SER A 349 -21.82 2.42 -0.13
C SER A 349 -22.77 3.45 -0.75
N VAL A 350 -23.87 3.74 -0.08
CA VAL A 350 -24.89 4.71 -0.53
C VAL A 350 -25.01 5.82 0.50
N ILE A 351 -24.74 7.05 0.08
CA ILE A 351 -24.95 8.25 0.89
C ILE A 351 -26.34 8.80 0.54
N GLY A 352 -27.21 8.82 1.54
CA GLY A 352 -28.61 9.20 1.40
C GLY A 352 -28.81 10.67 1.00
N ARG A 353 -30.02 10.99 0.54
CA ARG A 353 -30.37 12.36 0.11
C ARG A 353 -30.15 13.36 1.24
N ARG A 354 -29.52 14.50 0.94
CA ARG A 354 -29.24 15.61 1.88
C ARG A 354 -28.42 15.20 3.11
N ALA A 355 -27.81 14.02 3.11
CA ALA A 355 -26.89 13.64 4.18
C ALA A 355 -25.64 14.52 4.15
N MET A 356 -25.10 14.82 5.32
CA MET A 356 -23.93 15.68 5.50
C MET A 356 -22.80 14.88 6.18
N LEU A 357 -21.68 14.70 5.50
CA LEU A 357 -20.52 13.95 5.99
C LEU A 357 -19.31 14.86 6.08
N GLY A 358 -18.71 14.93 7.28
CA GLY A 358 -17.48 15.64 7.53
C GLY A 358 -17.55 17.15 7.39
N ALA A 359 -16.37 17.77 7.32
CA ALA A 359 -16.20 19.20 7.11
C ALA A 359 -14.94 19.47 6.29
N PRO A 360 -14.90 20.50 5.42
CA PRO A 360 -13.76 20.73 4.49
C PRO A 360 -12.40 20.86 5.16
N ASN A 361 -12.33 21.45 6.34
CA ASN A 361 -11.09 21.74 7.07
C ASN A 361 -10.86 20.77 8.25
N ALA A 362 -11.56 19.65 8.30
CA ALA A 362 -11.41 18.69 9.39
C ALA A 362 -10.01 18.06 9.37
N VAL A 363 -9.44 17.80 10.55
CA VAL A 363 -8.18 17.08 10.70
C VAL A 363 -8.39 15.59 10.38
N HIS A 364 -9.43 15.01 10.95
CA HIS A 364 -9.73 13.59 10.80
C HIS A 364 -10.84 13.38 9.74
N PRO A 365 -10.62 12.52 8.75
CA PRO A 365 -11.65 12.21 7.75
C PRO A 365 -12.82 11.42 8.35
N VAL A 366 -13.98 11.49 7.70
CA VAL A 366 -15.05 10.51 7.91
C VAL A 366 -14.71 9.25 7.13
N LEU A 367 -14.84 8.10 7.77
CA LEU A 367 -14.63 6.79 7.15
C LEU A 367 -15.97 6.04 7.08
N VAL A 368 -16.33 5.63 5.87
CA VAL A 368 -17.51 4.78 5.67
C VAL A 368 -17.04 3.46 5.07
N GLY A 369 -17.21 2.38 5.83
CA GLY A 369 -16.88 1.02 5.39
C GLY A 369 -17.79 0.54 4.25
N SER A 370 -17.41 -0.59 3.65
CA SER A 370 -18.06 -1.16 2.46
C SER A 370 -19.54 -1.45 2.65
N HIS A 371 -20.31 -1.26 1.57
CA HIS A 371 -21.74 -1.60 1.47
C HIS A 371 -22.65 -0.94 2.53
N ARG A 372 -22.20 0.18 3.11
CA ARG A 372 -23.01 0.95 4.08
C ARG A 372 -24.07 1.80 3.39
N ARG A 373 -25.17 1.97 4.09
CA ARG A 373 -26.23 2.91 3.72
C ARG A 373 -26.33 3.98 4.79
N VAL A 374 -25.90 5.19 4.46
CA VAL A 374 -26.13 6.39 5.27
C VAL A 374 -27.54 6.88 4.97
N ALA A 375 -28.36 7.08 6.00
CA ALA A 375 -29.74 7.51 5.83
C ALA A 375 -29.85 8.91 5.19
N ALA A 376 -31.00 9.21 4.60
CA ALA A 376 -31.29 10.57 4.17
C ALA A 376 -31.29 11.52 5.39
N ASP A 377 -30.83 12.75 5.18
CA ASP A 377 -30.74 13.82 6.19
C ASP A 377 -29.82 13.48 7.38
N ALA A 378 -29.04 12.39 7.32
CA ALA A 378 -28.09 12.02 8.37
C ALA A 378 -26.90 13.00 8.41
N ILE A 379 -26.40 13.27 9.62
CA ILE A 379 -25.21 14.09 9.85
C ILE A 379 -24.14 13.22 10.50
N LEU A 380 -23.00 13.09 9.81
CA LEU A 380 -21.81 12.41 10.33
C LEU A 380 -20.69 13.45 10.53
N PRO A 381 -20.36 13.81 11.78
CA PRO A 381 -19.29 14.76 12.05
C PRO A 381 -17.93 14.21 11.62
N ALA A 382 -16.94 15.10 11.49
CA ALA A 382 -15.55 14.75 11.20
C ALA A 382 -15.04 13.69 12.19
N GLY A 383 -14.24 12.76 11.70
CA GLY A 383 -13.70 11.64 12.48
C GLY A 383 -14.69 10.50 12.75
N SER A 384 -15.93 10.58 12.22
CA SER A 384 -16.88 9.47 12.33
C SER A 384 -16.40 8.26 11.54
N GLU A 385 -16.57 7.07 12.11
CA GLU A 385 -16.25 5.79 11.48
C GLU A 385 -17.48 4.89 11.46
N LEU A 386 -17.83 4.39 10.28
CA LEU A 386 -18.88 3.42 10.09
C LEU A 386 -18.29 2.10 9.60
N GLU A 387 -18.40 1.05 10.42
CA GLU A 387 -17.93 -0.29 10.06
C GLU A 387 -18.66 -0.83 8.82
N PRO A 388 -18.00 -1.67 7.99
CA PRO A 388 -18.65 -2.32 6.85
C PRO A 388 -19.91 -3.10 7.24
N ARG A 389 -20.83 -3.20 6.31
CA ARG A 389 -21.95 -4.14 6.47
C ARG A 389 -21.44 -5.57 6.25
N ARG A 390 -21.49 -6.42 7.27
CA ARG A 390 -20.99 -7.80 7.16
C ARG A 390 -21.87 -8.64 6.23
N PRO A 391 -21.30 -9.59 5.44
CA PRO A 391 -22.07 -10.52 4.61
C PRO A 391 -23.14 -11.30 5.37
N ARG A 392 -22.94 -11.59 6.66
CA ARG A 392 -23.95 -12.24 7.54
C ARG A 392 -25.23 -11.41 7.68
N ASP A 393 -25.12 -10.09 7.58
CA ASP A 393 -26.27 -9.20 7.61
C ASP A 393 -27.03 -9.20 6.27
N LEU A 394 -26.37 -9.64 5.18
CA LEU A 394 -27.00 -9.84 3.87
C LEU A 394 -27.77 -11.17 3.80
N ILE A 395 -27.32 -12.20 4.52
CA ILE A 395 -27.95 -13.53 4.55
C ILE A 395 -29.05 -13.62 5.61
N ARG A 396 -28.88 -12.94 6.75
CA ARG A 396 -29.92 -12.77 7.75
C ARG A 396 -30.73 -11.55 7.34
N GLY A 397 -31.76 -11.76 6.52
CA GLY A 397 -32.73 -10.71 6.19
C GLY A 397 -33.13 -9.98 7.46
N THR A 398 -33.04 -8.67 7.46
CA THR A 398 -33.59 -7.82 8.52
C THR A 398 -35.05 -8.18 8.68
N ARG A 399 -35.40 -8.83 9.78
CA ARG A 399 -36.76 -8.89 10.27
C ARG A 399 -37.16 -7.53 10.81
#